data_0bf3d1c889cf21b94fd8798e715702f0
#
_entry.id   0bf3d1c889cf21b94fd8798e715702f0
#
_cell.length_a   1.000
_cell.length_b   1.000
_cell.length_c   1.000
_cell.angle_alpha   90.00
_cell.angle_beta   90.00
_cell.angle_gamma   90.00
#
_symmetry.space_group_name_H-M   'P 1'
#
loop_
_entity.id
_entity.type
_entity.pdbx_description
1 polymer ?
#
loop_
_entity_poly.entity_id
_entity_poly.type
_entity_poly.pdbx_seq_one_letter_code
_entity_poly.pdbx_strand_id
1 'polypeptide(L)' 'KIIQDTISATRIKMDFEEAKILWPKIQNFIKSYNREPSLNSNDALEVRMAECVIYLKEEKRKRLANG' A
#
# COMPACT_ATOMS: atom_id res chain seq x y z
N LYS A 1 15.57 9.64 18.25
CA LYS A 1 16.40 9.00 17.27
C LYS A 1 16.16 7.54 17.15
N ILE A 2 16.01 6.90 18.19
CA ILE A 2 15.69 5.50 18.14
C ILE A 2 14.37 5.27 17.45
N ILE A 3 13.55 6.24 17.47
CA ILE A 3 12.25 6.15 16.87
C ILE A 3 12.33 5.83 15.40
N GLN A 4 13.37 6.27 14.76
CA GLN A 4 13.51 5.99 13.36
C GLN A 4 13.61 4.52 13.07
N ASP A 5 14.24 3.80 13.96
CA ASP A 5 14.36 2.37 13.78
C ASP A 5 13.01 1.72 13.79
N THR A 6 12.15 2.21 14.66
CA THR A 6 10.81 1.67 14.74
C THR A 6 10.07 1.85 13.44
N ILE A 7 10.24 2.99 12.84
CA ILE A 7 9.58 3.27 11.58
C ILE A 7 10.07 2.33 10.51
N SER A 8 11.35 2.04 10.51
CA SER A 8 11.90 1.13 9.52
C SER A 8 11.27 -0.23 9.63
N ALA A 9 10.96 -0.64 10.84
CA ALA A 9 10.40 -1.97 11.04
C ALA A 9 9.06 -2.15 10.37
N THR A 10 8.37 -1.07 10.09
CA THR A 10 7.07 -1.16 9.47
C THR A 10 7.13 -1.00 7.96
N ARG A 11 8.30 -1.06 7.39
CA ARG A 11 8.44 -0.88 5.97
C ARG A 11 7.72 -1.97 5.19
N ILE A 12 7.00 -1.57 4.16
CA ILE A 12 6.24 -2.48 3.34
C ILE A 12 7.14 -3.04 2.25
N LYS A 13 7.09 -4.35 2.10
CA LYS A 13 7.86 -5.04 1.07
C LYS A 13 6.97 -5.29 -0.12
N MET A 14 7.14 -4.49 -1.13
CA MET A 14 6.32 -4.58 -2.31
C MET A 14 7.15 -4.12 -3.49
N ASP A 15 7.13 -4.85 -4.61
CA ASP A 15 7.77 -4.36 -5.80
C ASP A 15 6.75 -3.81 -6.77
N PHE A 16 7.28 -3.06 -7.73
CA PHE A 16 6.44 -2.39 -8.70
C PHE A 16 5.62 -3.39 -9.51
N GLU A 17 6.22 -4.53 -9.83
CA GLU A 17 5.53 -5.55 -10.60
C GLU A 17 4.31 -6.08 -9.84
N GLU A 18 4.49 -6.33 -8.57
CA GLU A 18 3.38 -6.81 -7.76
C GLU A 18 2.31 -5.74 -7.65
N ALA A 19 2.72 -4.50 -7.50
CA ALA A 19 1.76 -3.41 -7.40
C ALA A 19 0.93 -3.30 -8.67
N LYS A 20 1.55 -3.50 -9.81
CA LYS A 20 0.84 -3.46 -11.08
C LYS A 20 -0.22 -4.56 -11.16
N ILE A 21 0.12 -5.72 -10.68
CA ILE A 21 -0.80 -6.85 -10.71
C ILE A 21 -1.97 -6.62 -9.76
N LEU A 22 -1.68 -6.06 -8.60
CA LEU A 22 -2.71 -5.84 -7.61
C LEU A 22 -3.62 -4.66 -7.90
N TRP A 23 -3.13 -3.71 -8.68
CA TRP A 23 -3.86 -2.49 -8.92
C TRP A 23 -5.29 -2.71 -9.44
N PRO A 24 -5.50 -3.53 -10.48
CA PRO A 24 -6.87 -3.78 -10.94
C PRO A 24 -7.74 -4.41 -9.85
N LYS A 25 -7.15 -5.26 -9.04
CA LYS A 25 -7.91 -5.87 -7.95
C LYS A 25 -8.32 -4.83 -6.92
N ILE A 26 -7.45 -3.88 -6.66
CA ILE A 26 -7.75 -2.80 -5.73
C ILE A 26 -8.89 -1.94 -6.28
N GLN A 27 -8.85 -1.65 -7.55
CA GLN A 27 -9.91 -0.87 -8.19
C GLN A 27 -11.25 -1.56 -8.03
N ASN A 28 -11.28 -2.86 -8.27
CA ASN A 28 -12.52 -3.63 -8.11
C ASN A 28 -12.98 -3.65 -6.67
N PHE A 29 -12.04 -3.75 -5.75
CA PHE A 29 -12.38 -3.75 -4.33
C PHE A 29 -13.06 -2.45 -3.94
N ILE A 30 -12.47 -1.34 -4.35
CA ILE A 30 -13.02 -0.03 -4.01
C ILE A 30 -14.41 0.13 -4.60
N LYS A 31 -14.60 -0.33 -5.81
CA LYS A 31 -15.91 -0.27 -6.45
C LYS A 31 -16.93 -1.12 -5.72
N SER A 32 -16.53 -2.31 -5.31
CA SER A 32 -17.45 -3.24 -4.67
C SER A 32 -17.82 -2.83 -3.27
N TYR A 33 -16.86 -2.37 -2.51
CA TYR A 33 -17.07 -2.07 -1.09
C TYR A 33 -17.16 -0.60 -0.79
N ASN A 34 -16.88 0.24 -1.78
CA ASN A 34 -16.97 1.68 -1.60
C ASN A 34 -16.03 2.20 -0.54
N ARG A 35 -14.89 1.53 -0.39
CA ARG A 35 -13.84 1.93 0.55
C ARG A 35 -12.53 1.31 0.13
N GLU A 36 -11.45 1.85 0.66
CA GLU A 36 -10.13 1.31 0.37
C GLU A 36 -9.85 0.09 1.23
N PRO A 37 -8.95 -0.79 0.76
CA PRO A 37 -8.53 -1.94 1.58
C PRO A 37 -7.89 -1.47 2.88
N SER A 38 -8.01 -2.28 3.90
CA SER A 38 -7.53 -1.94 5.24
C SER A 38 -6.44 -2.90 5.69
N LEU A 39 -5.43 -2.36 6.35
CA LEU A 39 -4.39 -3.18 6.94
C LEU A 39 -4.89 -3.97 8.14
N ASN A 40 -6.00 -3.54 8.71
CA ASN A 40 -6.58 -4.20 9.87
C ASN A 40 -7.54 -5.31 9.51
N SER A 41 -7.67 -5.60 8.23
CA SER A 41 -8.59 -6.63 7.79
C SER A 41 -8.11 -8.01 8.19
N ASN A 42 -9.06 -8.93 8.37
CA ASN A 42 -8.74 -10.33 8.60
C ASN A 42 -8.42 -11.07 7.31
N ASP A 43 -8.68 -10.45 6.19
CA ASP A 43 -8.45 -11.05 4.88
C ASP A 43 -7.04 -10.73 4.43
N ALA A 44 -6.22 -11.77 4.22
CA ALA A 44 -4.84 -11.58 3.82
C ALA A 44 -4.74 -10.83 2.50
N LEU A 45 -5.65 -11.11 1.59
CA LEU A 45 -5.61 -10.42 0.30
C LEU A 45 -5.90 -8.93 0.45
N GLU A 46 -6.86 -8.61 1.30
CA GLU A 46 -7.17 -7.21 1.54
C GLU A 46 -5.99 -6.48 2.16
N VAL A 47 -5.33 -7.14 3.11
CA VAL A 47 -4.14 -6.55 3.74
C VAL A 47 -3.08 -6.29 2.69
N ARG A 48 -2.88 -7.25 1.78
CA ARG A 48 -1.88 -7.08 0.74
C ARG A 48 -2.24 -5.93 -0.18
N MET A 49 -3.51 -5.81 -0.52
CA MET A 49 -3.96 -4.70 -1.34
C MET A 49 -3.75 -3.37 -0.63
N ALA A 50 -4.00 -3.35 0.68
CA ALA A 50 -3.77 -2.13 1.47
C ALA A 50 -2.30 -1.73 1.44
N GLU A 51 -1.41 -2.70 1.55
CA GLU A 51 0.01 -2.44 1.46
C GLU A 51 0.37 -1.87 0.10
N CYS A 52 -0.25 -2.40 -0.94
CA CYS A 52 -0.01 -1.89 -2.27
C CYS A 52 -0.44 -0.42 -2.42
N VAL A 53 -1.58 -0.09 -1.86
CA VAL A 53 -2.05 1.29 -1.91
C VAL A 53 -1.07 2.22 -1.20
N ILE A 54 -0.59 1.81 -0.05
CA ILE A 54 0.37 2.61 0.70
C ILE A 54 1.67 2.76 -0.10
N TYR A 55 2.13 1.66 -0.67
CA TYR A 55 3.34 1.69 -1.48
C TYR A 55 3.22 2.69 -2.62
N LEU A 56 2.10 2.66 -3.32
CA LEU A 56 1.91 3.56 -4.46
C LEU A 56 1.80 5.01 -4.02
N LYS A 57 1.17 5.24 -2.89
CA LYS A 57 1.08 6.60 -2.35
C LYS A 57 2.45 7.14 -1.98
N GLU A 58 3.27 6.29 -1.38
CA GLU A 58 4.61 6.69 -1.00
C GLU A 58 5.46 7.01 -2.22
N GLU A 59 5.34 6.20 -3.24
CA GLU A 59 6.09 6.43 -4.47
C GLU A 59 5.69 7.76 -5.11
N LYS A 60 4.40 8.01 -5.16
CA LYS A 60 3.91 9.24 -5.73
C LYS A 60 4.37 10.45 -4.93
N ARG A 61 4.37 10.32 -3.62
CA ARG A 61 4.81 11.39 -2.75
C ARG A 61 6.28 11.72 -2.97
N LYS A 62 7.09 10.70 -3.14
CA LYS A 62 8.51 10.91 -3.40
C LYS A 62 8.73 11.68 -4.69
N ARG A 63 7.97 11.35 -5.72
CA ARG A 63 8.09 12.05 -6.98
C ARG A 63 7.71 13.50 -6.84
N LEU A 64 6.62 13.77 -6.16
CA LEU A 64 6.17 15.13 -5.97
C LEU A 64 7.15 15.94 -5.14
N ALA A 65 7.72 15.31 -4.15
CA ALA A 65 8.68 15.98 -3.30
C ALA A 65 9.94 16.35 -4.07
N ASN A 66 10.33 15.54 -5.01
CA ASN A 66 11.51 15.79 -5.80
C ASN A 66 11.25 16.68 -6.98
N GLY A 67 10.04 16.73 -7.39
CA GLY A 67 9.67 17.49 -8.56
C GLY A 67 9.41 18.89 -8.25
#